data_4d31891c50f323fa49243d67420b220e
#
_entry.id   4d31891c50f323fa49243d67420b220e
#
_cell.length_a   1.000
_cell.length_b   1.000
_cell.length_c   1.000
_cell.angle_alpha   90.00
_cell.angle_beta   90.00
_cell.angle_gamma   90.00
#
_symmetry.space_group_name_H-M   'P 1'
#
loop_
_entity.id
_entity.type
_entity.pdbx_description
1 polymer ?
#
loop_
_entity_poly.entity_id
_entity_poly.type
_entity_poly.pdbx_seq_one_letter_code
_entity_poly.pdbx_strand_id
1 'polypeptide(L)'
;MTEVERILDQCRRAFEGNAWHGPALLELLSDVKSEDAAAHPIAAVHSIWEIVLHIAAWKNACKRRLEGDRAQLTDTEDWPIVKQTTSEKWQDAKDSLLKNHQQLLEAISRLDEWRLDTPVIEGMSSVYITLQGVVQHDLYHAGQIAILKKALGPA
;
A
#
# COMPACT_ATOMS: atom_id res chain seq x y z
N MET A 1 10.51 -16.41 -16.79
CA MET A 1 9.82 -15.61 -15.75
C MET A 1 8.35 -16.01 -15.74
N THR A 2 7.91 -16.55 -14.62
CA THR A 2 6.51 -16.95 -14.40
C THR A 2 5.62 -15.72 -14.24
N GLU A 3 4.29 -15.87 -14.32
CA GLU A 3 3.37 -14.73 -14.10
C GLU A 3 3.41 -14.28 -12.64
N VAL A 4 3.58 -15.17 -11.68
CA VAL A 4 3.79 -14.82 -10.26
C VAL A 4 5.03 -13.93 -10.10
N GLU A 5 6.15 -14.27 -10.76
CA GLU A 5 7.38 -13.46 -10.74
C GLU A 5 7.18 -12.08 -11.38
N ARG A 6 6.39 -11.98 -12.46
CA ARG A 6 6.03 -10.69 -13.08
C ARG A 6 5.21 -9.81 -12.14
N ILE A 7 4.25 -10.40 -11.46
CA ILE A 7 3.43 -9.69 -10.45
C ILE A 7 4.31 -9.19 -9.31
N LEU A 8 5.20 -10.05 -8.79
CA LEU A 8 6.17 -9.65 -7.75
C LEU A 8 7.05 -8.48 -8.19
N ASP A 9 7.56 -8.51 -9.43
CA ASP A 9 8.35 -7.41 -9.99
C ASP A 9 7.54 -6.12 -10.02
N GLN A 10 6.28 -6.15 -10.46
CA GLN A 10 5.42 -4.97 -10.50
C GLN A 10 5.06 -4.44 -9.10
N CYS A 11 4.80 -5.34 -8.14
CA CYS A 11 4.59 -4.95 -6.73
C CYS A 11 5.81 -4.21 -6.16
N ARG A 12 7.02 -4.72 -6.42
CA ARG A 12 8.26 -4.06 -6.00
C ARG A 12 8.45 -2.71 -6.67
N ARG A 13 8.26 -2.63 -7.97
CA ARG A 13 8.43 -1.37 -8.72
C ARG A 13 7.46 -0.28 -8.25
N ALA A 14 6.21 -0.63 -8.04
CA ALA A 14 5.20 0.33 -7.58
C ALA A 14 5.51 0.86 -6.17
N PHE A 15 6.09 0.02 -5.31
CA PHE A 15 6.30 0.32 -3.90
C PHE A 15 7.74 0.74 -3.57
N GLU A 16 8.74 -0.03 -4.00
CA GLU A 16 10.13 0.15 -3.55
C GLU A 16 10.92 1.14 -4.41
N GLY A 17 10.84 1.03 -5.73
CA GLY A 17 11.58 1.88 -6.67
C GLY A 17 11.64 1.33 -8.09
N ASN A 18 12.20 2.12 -8.99
CA ASN A 18 12.33 1.80 -10.40
C ASN A 18 10.97 1.65 -11.14
N ALA A 19 9.94 2.34 -10.67
CA ALA A 19 8.67 2.41 -11.39
C ALA A 19 8.85 3.18 -12.71
N TRP A 20 8.18 2.71 -13.77
CA TRP A 20 8.33 3.33 -15.09
C TRP A 20 7.90 4.80 -15.14
N HIS A 21 6.90 5.17 -14.34
CA HIS A 21 6.31 6.52 -14.35
C HIS A 21 7.09 7.57 -13.54
N GLY A 22 8.01 7.17 -12.68
CA GLY A 22 8.72 8.08 -11.76
C GLY A 22 8.82 7.52 -10.34
N PRO A 23 8.82 8.36 -9.29
CA PRO A 23 9.04 7.91 -7.92
C PRO A 23 8.01 6.90 -7.44
N ALA A 24 8.49 5.80 -6.87
CA ALA A 24 7.66 4.81 -6.20
C ALA A 24 7.24 5.28 -4.79
N LEU A 25 6.37 4.53 -4.14
CA LEU A 25 5.76 4.92 -2.88
C LEU A 25 6.81 5.20 -1.79
N LEU A 26 7.79 4.30 -1.58
CA LEU A 26 8.84 4.51 -0.58
C LEU A 26 9.74 5.70 -0.91
N GLU A 27 10.03 5.94 -2.17
CA GLU A 27 10.82 7.09 -2.61
C GLU A 27 10.10 8.40 -2.28
N LEU A 28 8.77 8.45 -2.49
CA LEU A 28 7.94 9.60 -2.13
C LEU A 28 7.89 9.86 -0.62
N LEU A 29 7.95 8.81 0.19
CA LEU A 29 7.86 8.92 1.66
C LEU A 29 9.21 9.20 2.33
N SER A 30 10.33 9.09 1.62
CA SER A 30 11.68 9.12 2.19
C SER A 30 12.02 10.43 2.91
N ASP A 31 11.51 11.56 2.45
CA ASP A 31 11.76 12.90 2.97
C ASP A 31 10.56 13.52 3.71
N VAL A 32 9.47 12.78 3.91
CA VAL A 32 8.26 13.26 4.58
C VAL A 32 8.43 13.20 6.10
N LYS A 33 8.34 14.36 6.74
CA LYS A 33 8.36 14.49 8.21
C LYS A 33 6.98 14.28 8.81
N SER A 34 6.90 14.02 10.10
CA SER A 34 5.64 13.78 10.81
C SER A 34 4.63 14.93 10.69
N GLU A 35 5.10 16.16 10.75
CA GLU A 35 4.26 17.37 10.61
C GLU A 35 3.63 17.42 9.22
N ASP A 36 4.42 17.18 8.18
CA ASP A 36 3.96 17.16 6.78
C ASP A 36 3.03 15.98 6.52
N ALA A 37 3.34 14.82 7.09
CA ALA A 37 2.51 13.62 6.96
C ALA A 37 1.11 13.80 7.57
N ALA A 38 1.01 14.53 8.69
CA ALA A 38 -0.23 14.77 9.39
C ALA A 38 -1.04 15.95 8.82
N ALA A 39 -0.42 16.79 8.00
CA ALA A 39 -1.06 17.99 7.46
C ALA A 39 -2.14 17.67 6.43
N HIS A 40 -3.13 18.56 6.34
CA HIS A 40 -4.20 18.52 5.33
C HIS A 40 -4.09 19.74 4.41
N PRO A 41 -3.11 19.78 3.49
CA PRO A 41 -2.89 20.95 2.63
C PRO A 41 -4.02 21.17 1.60
N ILE A 42 -4.81 20.14 1.34
CA ILE A 42 -5.98 20.18 0.47
C ILE A 42 -7.20 19.82 1.32
N ALA A 43 -8.20 20.69 1.35
CA ALA A 43 -9.42 20.49 2.12
C ALA A 43 -10.18 19.22 1.66
N ALA A 44 -10.76 18.48 2.58
CA ALA A 44 -11.52 17.26 2.37
C ALA A 44 -10.73 16.10 1.71
N VAL A 45 -9.40 16.17 1.71
CA VAL A 45 -8.52 15.10 1.23
C VAL A 45 -7.78 14.50 2.43
N HIS A 46 -7.59 13.19 2.43
CA HIS A 46 -6.80 12.49 3.44
C HIS A 46 -5.36 13.00 3.49
N SER A 47 -4.78 13.01 4.68
CA SER A 47 -3.35 13.31 4.86
C SER A 47 -2.47 12.18 4.32
N ILE A 48 -1.18 12.47 4.11
CA ILE A 48 -0.20 11.44 3.74
C ILE A 48 -0.17 10.32 4.79
N TRP A 49 -0.27 10.65 6.06
CA TRP A 49 -0.28 9.65 7.14
C TRP A 49 -1.48 8.72 7.07
N GLU A 50 -2.67 9.26 6.88
CA GLU A 50 -3.90 8.48 6.71
C GLU A 50 -3.79 7.55 5.50
N ILE A 51 -3.24 8.02 4.39
CA ILE A 51 -3.01 7.20 3.18
C ILE A 51 -2.03 6.07 3.47
N VAL A 52 -0.94 6.32 4.20
CA VAL A 52 0.04 5.29 4.59
C VAL A 52 -0.61 4.20 5.42
N LEU A 53 -1.43 4.56 6.41
CA LEU A 53 -2.16 3.58 7.23
C LEU A 53 -3.16 2.78 6.39
N HIS A 54 -3.86 3.43 5.49
CA HIS A 54 -4.82 2.80 4.56
C HIS A 54 -4.13 1.78 3.64
N ILE A 55 -3.01 2.13 3.03
CA ILE A 55 -2.24 1.20 2.18
C ILE A 55 -1.77 0.00 3.00
N ALA A 56 -1.24 0.23 4.20
CA ALA A 56 -0.79 -0.84 5.09
C ALA A 56 -1.92 -1.81 5.46
N ALA A 57 -3.11 -1.29 5.76
CA ALA A 57 -4.30 -2.09 6.06
C ALA A 57 -4.71 -2.98 4.88
N TRP A 58 -4.72 -2.44 3.66
CA TRP A 58 -5.07 -3.22 2.47
C TRP A 58 -4.01 -4.26 2.09
N LYS A 59 -2.72 -3.97 2.25
CA LYS A 59 -1.66 -4.98 2.05
C LYS A 59 -1.83 -6.14 3.02
N ASN A 60 -2.13 -5.87 4.28
CA ASN A 60 -2.41 -6.90 5.28
C ASN A 60 -3.69 -7.69 4.94
N ALA A 61 -4.77 -7.03 4.55
CA ALA A 61 -6.01 -7.69 4.15
C ALA A 61 -5.81 -8.61 2.94
N CYS A 62 -5.09 -8.15 1.91
CA CYS A 62 -4.78 -8.97 0.73
C CYS A 62 -3.91 -10.19 1.09
N LYS A 63 -2.89 -10.01 1.92
CA LYS A 63 -2.09 -11.13 2.44
C LYS A 63 -2.97 -12.16 3.14
N ARG A 64 -3.81 -11.73 4.07
CA ARG A 64 -4.73 -12.62 4.82
C ARG A 64 -5.67 -13.37 3.88
N ARG A 65 -6.18 -12.72 2.83
CA ARG A 65 -7.02 -13.37 1.81
C ARG A 65 -6.27 -14.46 1.05
N LEU A 66 -5.00 -14.23 0.70
CA LEU A 66 -4.16 -15.28 0.08
C LEU A 66 -3.98 -16.49 1.00
N GLU A 67 -4.00 -16.28 2.32
CA GLU A 67 -3.88 -17.31 3.36
C GLU A 67 -5.23 -17.95 3.75
N GLY A 68 -6.34 -17.57 3.10
CA GLY A 68 -7.64 -18.17 3.30
C GLY A 68 -8.56 -17.45 4.30
N ASP A 69 -8.14 -16.31 4.83
CA ASP A 69 -8.97 -15.46 5.71
C ASP A 69 -9.77 -14.48 4.85
N ARG A 70 -11.08 -14.40 5.07
CA ARG A 70 -11.98 -13.53 4.31
C ARG A 70 -11.66 -12.04 4.47
N ALA A 71 -11.03 -11.62 5.54
CA ALA A 71 -10.47 -10.28 5.82
C ALA A 71 -11.27 -9.12 5.17
N GLN A 72 -12.41 -8.79 5.77
CA GLN A 72 -13.18 -7.59 5.42
C GLN A 72 -12.80 -6.47 6.38
N LEU A 73 -12.36 -5.33 5.83
CA LEU A 73 -12.04 -4.16 6.63
C LEU A 73 -13.34 -3.41 6.99
N THR A 74 -13.48 -3.05 8.26
CA THR A 74 -14.46 -2.05 8.69
C THR A 74 -14.01 -0.65 8.26
N ASP A 75 -14.89 0.35 8.30
CA ASP A 75 -14.55 1.72 7.93
C ASP A 75 -13.34 2.27 8.73
N THR A 76 -13.25 1.91 10.00
CA THR A 76 -12.14 2.33 10.87
C THR A 76 -10.85 1.53 10.65
N GLU A 77 -10.91 0.34 10.11
CA GLU A 77 -9.73 -0.44 9.69
C GLU A 77 -9.26 -0.02 8.31
N ASP A 78 -10.17 0.38 7.43
CA ASP A 78 -9.88 0.89 6.10
C ASP A 78 -9.18 2.26 6.16
N TRP A 79 -9.72 3.16 6.99
CA TRP A 79 -9.14 4.48 7.24
C TRP A 79 -8.86 4.69 8.74
N PRO A 80 -7.75 4.15 9.27
CA PRO A 80 -7.40 4.29 10.67
C PRO A 80 -7.18 5.75 11.06
N ILE A 81 -7.69 6.13 12.23
CA ILE A 81 -7.55 7.49 12.76
C ILE A 81 -6.13 7.72 13.27
N VAL A 82 -5.50 8.81 12.84
CA VAL A 82 -4.22 9.28 13.37
C VAL A 82 -4.47 9.97 14.71
N LYS A 83 -4.07 9.32 15.81
CA LYS A 83 -4.30 9.83 17.18
C LYS A 83 -3.16 10.66 17.71
N GLN A 84 -1.94 10.36 17.31
CA GLN A 84 -0.71 11.01 17.77
C GLN A 84 0.20 11.26 16.58
N THR A 85 0.73 12.47 16.47
CA THR A 85 1.51 12.95 15.32
C THR A 85 3.00 13.17 15.64
N THR A 86 3.55 12.36 16.56
CA THR A 86 4.97 12.41 16.89
C THR A 86 5.82 11.76 15.78
N SER A 87 7.09 12.15 15.70
CA SER A 87 8.04 11.55 14.76
C SER A 87 8.20 10.03 14.98
N GLU A 88 8.14 9.57 16.23
CA GLU A 88 8.17 8.15 16.56
C GLU A 88 6.96 7.42 15.97
N LYS A 89 5.75 7.94 16.13
CA LYS A 89 4.52 7.34 15.59
C LYS A 89 4.48 7.37 14.07
N TRP A 90 5.05 8.38 13.46
CA TRP A 90 5.23 8.43 12.01
C TRP A 90 6.18 7.33 11.53
N GLN A 91 7.29 7.13 12.23
CA GLN A 91 8.21 6.03 11.90
C GLN A 91 7.55 4.66 12.09
N ASP A 92 6.80 4.45 13.18
CA ASP A 92 6.01 3.23 13.40
C ASP A 92 5.05 2.94 12.22
N ALA A 93 4.37 3.98 11.70
CA ALA A 93 3.47 3.84 10.56
C ALA A 93 4.21 3.41 9.27
N LYS A 94 5.37 4.01 8.98
CA LYS A 94 6.21 3.63 7.84
C LYS A 94 6.77 2.21 7.99
N ASP A 95 7.22 1.84 9.18
CA ASP A 95 7.75 0.50 9.45
C ASP A 95 6.66 -0.57 9.31
N SER A 96 5.45 -0.27 9.77
CA SER A 96 4.28 -1.15 9.59
C SER A 96 3.92 -1.33 8.11
N LEU A 97 3.95 -0.23 7.34
CA LEU A 97 3.71 -0.29 5.90
C LEU A 97 4.74 -1.18 5.19
N LEU A 98 6.03 -0.98 5.48
CA LEU A 98 7.11 -1.80 4.91
C LEU A 98 6.97 -3.27 5.30
N LYS A 99 6.70 -3.56 6.57
CA LYS A 99 6.48 -4.93 7.06
C LYS A 99 5.32 -5.60 6.34
N ASN A 100 4.18 -4.93 6.19
CA ASN A 100 3.01 -5.48 5.51
C ASN A 100 3.30 -5.72 4.02
N HIS A 101 4.08 -4.85 3.38
CA HIS A 101 4.53 -5.05 2.00
C HIS A 101 5.39 -6.32 1.88
N GLN A 102 6.41 -6.46 2.72
CA GLN A 102 7.31 -7.62 2.70
C GLN A 102 6.56 -8.94 2.95
N GLN A 103 5.64 -8.95 3.91
CA GLN A 103 4.81 -10.13 4.20
C GLN A 103 3.87 -10.49 3.05
N LEU A 104 3.34 -9.48 2.34
CA LEU A 104 2.53 -9.72 1.15
C LEU A 104 3.38 -10.30 0.01
N LEU A 105 4.57 -9.75 -0.27
CA LEU A 105 5.49 -10.30 -1.27
C LEU A 105 5.85 -11.75 -0.96
N GLU A 106 6.10 -12.06 0.31
CA GLU A 106 6.39 -13.43 0.74
C GLU A 106 5.19 -14.37 0.49
N ALA A 107 3.98 -13.93 0.80
CA ALA A 107 2.78 -14.71 0.52
C ALA A 107 2.59 -14.93 -0.99
N ILE A 108 2.82 -13.91 -1.82
CA ILE A 108 2.74 -14.03 -3.28
C ILE A 108 3.80 -15.01 -3.81
N SER A 109 5.03 -14.97 -3.30
CA SER A 109 6.13 -15.81 -3.77
C SER A 109 5.91 -17.33 -3.57
N ARG A 110 4.96 -17.68 -2.70
CA ARG A 110 4.58 -19.07 -2.40
C ARG A 110 3.42 -19.58 -3.25
N LEU A 111 2.86 -18.73 -4.13
CA LEU A 111 1.73 -19.12 -4.96
C LEU A 111 2.17 -20.01 -6.12
N ASP A 112 1.41 -21.06 -6.36
CA ASP A 112 1.45 -21.79 -7.61
C ASP A 112 0.69 -21.00 -8.70
N GLU A 113 1.15 -21.02 -9.93
CA GLU A 113 0.55 -20.25 -11.03
C GLU A 113 -0.94 -20.53 -11.26
N TRP A 114 -1.37 -21.77 -11.09
CA TRP A 114 -2.78 -22.12 -11.25
C TRP A 114 -3.71 -21.40 -10.27
N ARG A 115 -3.17 -20.93 -9.13
CA ARG A 115 -3.94 -20.15 -8.15
C ARG A 115 -4.36 -18.79 -8.69
N LEU A 116 -3.64 -18.24 -9.65
CA LEU A 116 -3.93 -16.90 -10.19
C LEU A 116 -5.33 -16.80 -10.80
N ASP A 117 -5.81 -17.87 -11.43
CA ASP A 117 -7.13 -17.89 -12.08
C ASP A 117 -8.28 -18.27 -11.14
N THR A 118 -7.98 -18.66 -9.90
CA THR A 118 -9.01 -19.03 -8.93
C THR A 118 -9.42 -17.83 -8.06
N PRO A 119 -10.65 -17.80 -7.49
CA PRO A 119 -11.03 -16.79 -6.53
C PRO A 119 -10.03 -16.70 -5.37
N VAL A 120 -9.66 -15.49 -4.93
CA VAL A 120 -8.80 -15.31 -3.76
C VAL A 120 -9.49 -15.86 -2.51
N ILE A 121 -10.77 -15.61 -2.38
CA ILE A 121 -11.71 -16.20 -1.44
C ILE A 121 -13.00 -16.46 -2.22
N GLU A 122 -13.76 -17.49 -1.86
CA GLU A 122 -15.04 -17.80 -2.50
C GLU A 122 -15.95 -16.56 -2.59
N GLY A 123 -16.45 -16.28 -3.78
CA GLY A 123 -17.31 -15.12 -4.07
C GLY A 123 -16.55 -13.80 -4.27
N MET A 124 -15.23 -13.80 -4.22
CA MET A 124 -14.38 -12.63 -4.54
C MET A 124 -13.72 -12.78 -5.91
N SER A 125 -13.03 -11.72 -6.34
CA SER A 125 -12.22 -11.71 -7.57
C SER A 125 -11.12 -12.78 -7.55
N SER A 126 -10.57 -13.10 -8.71
CA SER A 126 -9.43 -14.00 -8.81
C SER A 126 -8.22 -13.45 -8.07
N VAL A 127 -7.29 -14.35 -7.73
CA VAL A 127 -5.99 -13.96 -7.16
C VAL A 127 -5.28 -12.98 -8.08
N TYR A 128 -5.28 -13.22 -9.40
CA TYR A 128 -4.68 -12.32 -10.39
C TYR A 128 -5.24 -10.90 -10.30
N ILE A 129 -6.58 -10.76 -10.35
CA ILE A 129 -7.23 -9.44 -10.24
C ILE A 129 -6.92 -8.77 -8.90
N THR A 130 -6.92 -9.53 -7.81
CA THR A 130 -6.59 -9.00 -6.48
C THR A 130 -5.17 -8.45 -6.43
N LEU A 131 -4.19 -9.17 -6.97
CA LEU A 131 -2.78 -8.77 -6.94
C LEU A 131 -2.50 -7.60 -7.89
N GLN A 132 -3.11 -7.57 -9.08
CA GLN A 132 -3.06 -6.40 -9.95
C GLN A 132 -3.72 -5.19 -9.27
N GLY A 133 -4.79 -5.41 -8.53
CA GLY A 133 -5.43 -4.38 -7.71
C GLY A 133 -4.49 -3.79 -6.66
N VAL A 134 -3.63 -4.60 -6.03
CA VAL A 134 -2.60 -4.11 -5.09
C VAL A 134 -1.62 -3.16 -5.78
N VAL A 135 -1.13 -3.51 -6.97
CA VAL A 135 -0.23 -2.65 -7.76
C VAL A 135 -0.92 -1.33 -8.11
N GLN A 136 -2.14 -1.40 -8.63
CA GLN A 136 -2.94 -0.23 -9.00
C GLN A 136 -3.21 0.67 -7.79
N HIS A 137 -3.49 0.09 -6.64
CA HIS A 137 -3.74 0.79 -5.38
C HIS A 137 -2.51 1.56 -4.90
N ASP A 138 -1.33 0.94 -4.94
CA ASP A 138 -0.07 1.61 -4.63
C ASP A 138 0.18 2.80 -5.56
N LEU A 139 -0.02 2.63 -6.87
CA LEU A 139 0.17 3.69 -7.87
C LEU A 139 -0.82 4.84 -7.71
N TYR A 140 -2.10 4.51 -7.46
CA TYR A 140 -3.16 5.50 -7.23
C TYR A 140 -2.82 6.39 -6.02
N HIS A 141 -2.43 5.78 -4.91
CA HIS A 141 -2.09 6.51 -3.70
C HIS A 141 -0.72 7.19 -3.76
N ALA A 142 0.25 6.64 -4.48
CA ALA A 142 1.51 7.32 -4.75
C ALA A 142 1.29 8.65 -5.49
N GLY A 143 0.38 8.68 -6.46
CA GLY A 143 -0.02 9.90 -7.15
C GLY A 143 -0.65 10.94 -6.21
N GLN A 144 -1.51 10.50 -5.29
CA GLN A 144 -2.11 11.37 -4.27
C GLN A 144 -1.04 11.96 -3.33
N ILE A 145 -0.11 11.13 -2.84
CA ILE A 145 1.00 11.58 -1.99
C ILE A 145 1.86 12.59 -2.72
N ALA A 146 2.18 12.36 -4.00
CA ALA A 146 2.96 13.29 -4.80
C ALA A 146 2.28 14.66 -4.92
N ILE A 147 0.96 14.71 -5.10
CA ILE A 147 0.19 15.95 -5.14
C ILE A 147 0.16 16.64 -3.77
N LEU A 148 -0.06 15.88 -2.69
CA LEU A 148 -0.05 16.43 -1.33
C LEU A 148 1.31 17.03 -0.97
N LYS A 149 2.42 16.37 -1.33
CA LYS A 149 3.78 16.92 -1.14
C LYS A 149 3.96 18.25 -1.86
N LYS A 150 3.48 18.38 -3.08
CA LYS A 150 3.53 19.65 -3.83
C LYS A 150 2.68 20.74 -3.17
N ALA A 151 1.51 20.39 -2.65
CA ALA A 151 0.62 21.31 -1.97
C ALA A 151 1.20 21.82 -0.63
N LEU A 152 2.06 21.04 0.04
CA LEU A 152 2.80 21.44 1.24
C LEU A 152 3.87 22.50 0.94
N GLY A 153 4.31 22.59 -0.31
CA GLY A 153 5.37 23.51 -0.71
C GLY A 153 6.76 22.91 -0.59
N PRO A 154 7.80 23.66 -1.00
CA PRO A 154 9.19 23.20 -0.89
C PRO A 154 9.59 23.02 0.57
N ALA A 155 10.40 21.98 0.80
CA ALA A 155 10.99 21.70 2.10
C ALA A 155 12.00 22.78 2.53
#